data_424703e6a5e969b2a6b8ea9b139d3958
#
_entry.id   424703e6a5e969b2a6b8ea9b139d3958
#
_cell.length_a   1.000
_cell.length_b   1.000
_cell.length_c   1.000
_cell.angle_alpha   90.00
_cell.angle_beta   90.00
_cell.angle_gamma   90.00
#
_symmetry.space_group_name_H-M   'P 1'
#
loop_
_entity.id
_entity.type
_entity.pdbx_description
1 polymer ?
#
loop_
_entity_poly.entity_id
_entity_poly.type
_entity_poly.pdbx_seq_one_letter_code
_entity_poly.pdbx_strand_id
1 'polypeptide(L)'
;MGSPRIVVVTASLPERVDFRAECVAAVAAQTLPPVAHLLHLDYERQGPARCLNALTKAAVEAGAEWIAQIADDDVMLTHHLETLATRTDADIIYTYCHVEGRGGWNPNAPFDADRLRRGNYIPATSMIRAELCADLGWRHDAAHGFEDWDFWLRALDRGAVFACVPQVTWRYRFHGSNLSTAL
;
A
#
# COMPACT_ATOMS: atom_id res chain seq x y z
N MET A 1 22.91 11.55 4.22
CA MET A 1 21.58 11.83 3.61
C MET A 1 20.55 11.75 4.73
N GLY A 2 19.55 12.65 4.76
CA GLY A 2 18.47 12.57 5.75
C GLY A 2 17.61 11.32 5.54
N SER A 3 16.86 10.90 6.57
CA SER A 3 15.86 9.82 6.42
C SER A 3 14.76 10.25 5.43
N PRO A 4 14.25 9.33 4.60
CA PRO A 4 13.20 9.65 3.64
C PRO A 4 11.91 10.11 4.37
N ARG A 5 11.23 11.09 3.81
CA ARG A 5 9.98 11.62 4.36
C ARG A 5 8.80 10.72 3.94
N ILE A 6 8.51 9.72 4.75
CA ILE A 6 7.45 8.74 4.50
C ILE A 6 6.16 9.19 5.18
N VAL A 7 5.06 9.27 4.45
CA VAL A 7 3.70 9.38 5.00
C VAL A 7 2.98 8.06 4.78
N VAL A 8 2.45 7.48 5.85
CA VAL A 8 1.60 6.28 5.76
C VAL A 8 0.17 6.70 5.49
N VAL A 9 -0.53 5.97 4.61
CA VAL A 9 -1.93 6.23 4.27
C VAL A 9 -2.78 4.97 4.45
N THR A 10 -3.96 5.13 5.04
CA THR A 10 -4.93 4.05 5.25
C THR A 10 -6.35 4.54 4.96
N ALA A 11 -7.02 3.89 4.02
CA ALA A 11 -8.47 4.03 3.85
C ALA A 11 -9.18 2.99 4.73
N SER A 12 -10.25 3.37 5.40
CA SER A 12 -10.98 2.49 6.32
C SER A 12 -12.48 2.76 6.27
N LEU A 13 -13.27 1.73 6.52
CA LEU A 13 -14.70 1.89 6.77
C LEU A 13 -14.94 2.24 8.24
N PRO A 14 -15.95 3.08 8.56
CA PRO A 14 -16.24 3.52 9.93
C PRO A 14 -16.42 2.35 10.92
N GLU A 15 -17.04 1.27 10.49
CA GLU A 15 -17.33 0.08 11.32
C GLU A 15 -16.11 -0.79 11.62
N ARG A 16 -15.00 -0.67 10.90
CA ARG A 16 -13.78 -1.48 11.09
C ARG A 16 -12.89 -0.97 12.21
N VAL A 17 -13.49 -0.71 13.39
CA VAL A 17 -12.81 -0.04 14.51
C VAL A 17 -11.62 -0.84 15.03
N ASP A 18 -11.80 -2.15 15.24
CA ASP A 18 -10.76 -3.01 15.82
C ASP A 18 -9.57 -3.21 14.87
N PHE A 19 -9.85 -3.50 13.60
CA PHE A 19 -8.80 -3.61 12.58
C PHE A 19 -8.00 -2.30 12.47
N ARG A 20 -8.69 -1.18 12.37
CA ARG A 20 -8.06 0.14 12.30
C ARG A 20 -7.20 0.44 13.53
N ALA A 21 -7.66 0.07 14.73
CA ALA A 21 -6.89 0.28 15.96
C ALA A 21 -5.57 -0.51 15.94
N GLU A 22 -5.58 -1.77 15.50
CA GLU A 22 -4.36 -2.58 15.34
C GLU A 22 -3.43 -1.99 14.27
N CYS A 23 -3.97 -1.59 13.12
CA CYS A 23 -3.21 -0.96 12.05
C CYS A 23 -2.51 0.32 12.54
N VAL A 24 -3.24 1.21 13.24
CA VAL A 24 -2.68 2.45 13.80
C VAL A 24 -1.57 2.17 14.81
N ALA A 25 -1.78 1.19 15.70
CA ALA A 25 -0.76 0.80 16.68
C ALA A 25 0.50 0.24 15.99
N ALA A 26 0.34 -0.56 14.94
CA ALA A 26 1.45 -1.12 14.18
C ALA A 26 2.26 -0.05 13.43
N VAL A 27 1.60 0.97 12.88
CA VAL A 27 2.27 2.11 12.24
C VAL A 27 3.01 2.96 13.29
N ALA A 28 2.41 3.19 14.45
CA ALA A 28 3.06 3.94 15.54
C ALA A 28 4.30 3.23 16.11
N ALA A 29 4.36 1.90 15.99
CA ALA A 29 5.47 1.08 16.49
C ALA A 29 6.64 0.90 15.50
N GLN A 30 6.63 1.60 14.36
CA GLN A 30 7.69 1.46 13.36
C GLN A 30 9.05 1.96 13.87
N THR A 31 10.12 1.18 13.61
CA THR A 31 11.51 1.56 13.95
C THR A 31 11.99 2.78 13.17
N LEU A 32 11.52 2.95 11.94
CA LEU A 32 11.61 4.19 11.17
C LEU A 32 10.26 4.90 11.23
N PRO A 33 10.06 5.90 12.13
CA PRO A 33 8.79 6.57 12.27
C PRO A 33 8.38 7.30 10.99
N PRO A 34 7.14 7.17 10.52
CA PRO A 34 6.66 8.00 9.43
C PRO A 34 6.51 9.46 9.86
N VAL A 35 6.52 10.39 8.91
CA VAL A 35 6.25 11.82 9.15
C VAL A 35 4.81 12.01 9.66
N ALA A 36 3.88 11.23 9.11
CA ALA A 36 2.48 11.20 9.51
C ALA A 36 1.83 9.86 9.13
N HIS A 37 0.76 9.50 9.82
CA HIS A 37 -0.17 8.47 9.40
C HIS A 37 -1.54 9.12 9.13
N LEU A 38 -1.93 9.16 7.86
CA LEU A 38 -3.18 9.76 7.41
C LEU A 38 -4.24 8.68 7.25
N LEU A 39 -5.39 8.89 7.89
CA LEU A 39 -6.54 7.99 7.84
C LEU A 39 -7.71 8.66 7.14
N HIS A 40 -8.36 7.97 6.21
CA HIS A 40 -9.60 8.38 5.58
C HIS A 40 -10.72 7.40 5.95
N LEU A 41 -11.75 7.89 6.65
CA LEU A 41 -12.94 7.10 6.97
C LEU A 41 -13.96 7.29 5.85
N ASP A 42 -14.21 6.25 5.09
CA ASP A 42 -15.13 6.27 3.95
C ASP A 42 -16.60 6.12 4.40
N TYR A 43 -17.14 7.17 4.96
CA TYR A 43 -18.57 7.23 5.39
C TYR A 43 -19.55 7.11 4.21
N GLU A 44 -19.14 7.60 3.03
CA GLU A 44 -19.97 7.64 1.84
C GLU A 44 -19.81 6.39 0.96
N ARG A 45 -18.96 5.44 1.36
CA ARG A 45 -18.65 4.21 0.62
C ARG A 45 -18.25 4.46 -0.83
N GLN A 46 -17.40 5.47 -1.04
CA GLN A 46 -16.90 5.87 -2.34
C GLN A 46 -15.84 4.90 -2.90
N GLY A 47 -15.32 4.01 -2.04
CA GLY A 47 -14.34 3.00 -2.38
C GLY A 47 -12.89 3.46 -2.26
N PRO A 48 -11.95 2.49 -2.26
CA PRO A 48 -10.54 2.75 -1.92
C PRO A 48 -9.86 3.75 -2.84
N ALA A 49 -10.11 3.72 -4.14
CA ALA A 49 -9.46 4.62 -5.10
C ALA A 49 -9.73 6.11 -4.80
N ARG A 50 -10.96 6.48 -4.45
CA ARG A 50 -11.29 7.87 -4.10
C ARG A 50 -10.65 8.30 -2.79
N CYS A 51 -10.69 7.41 -1.79
CA CYS A 51 -10.02 7.63 -0.50
C CYS A 51 -8.51 7.81 -0.69
N LEU A 52 -7.89 6.96 -1.49
CA LEU A 52 -6.45 7.02 -1.77
C LEU A 52 -6.06 8.30 -2.53
N ASN A 53 -6.88 8.79 -3.44
CA ASN A 53 -6.64 10.09 -4.09
C ASN A 53 -6.67 11.24 -3.09
N ALA A 54 -7.65 11.26 -2.18
CA ALA A 54 -7.72 12.29 -1.13
C ALA A 54 -6.51 12.20 -0.19
N LEU A 55 -6.11 10.99 0.22
CA LEU A 55 -4.95 10.73 1.05
C LEU A 55 -3.63 11.09 0.35
N THR A 56 -3.50 10.78 -0.95
CA THR A 56 -2.33 11.16 -1.76
C THR A 56 -2.16 12.67 -1.77
N LYS A 57 -3.24 13.42 -2.02
CA LYS A 57 -3.22 14.88 -1.98
C LYS A 57 -2.74 15.41 -0.64
N ALA A 58 -3.34 14.92 0.46
CA ALA A 58 -2.98 15.34 1.81
C ALA A 58 -1.53 14.96 2.17
N ALA A 59 -1.03 13.80 1.73
CA ALA A 59 0.35 13.38 1.94
C ALA A 59 1.35 14.29 1.21
N VAL A 60 1.07 14.67 -0.04
CA VAL A 60 1.89 15.61 -0.81
C VAL A 60 1.91 16.99 -0.13
N GLU A 61 0.74 17.48 0.32
CA GLU A 61 0.65 18.75 1.06
C GLU A 61 1.43 18.72 2.39
N ALA A 62 1.53 17.54 3.02
CA ALA A 62 2.38 17.32 4.20
C ALA A 62 3.88 17.19 3.87
N GLY A 63 4.26 17.29 2.60
CA GLY A 63 5.64 17.22 2.13
C GLY A 63 6.20 15.79 2.10
N ALA A 64 5.37 14.79 1.80
CA ALA A 64 5.82 13.42 1.60
C ALA A 64 6.75 13.32 0.38
N GLU A 65 7.86 12.63 0.53
CA GLU A 65 8.67 12.12 -0.59
C GLU A 65 8.15 10.73 -1.02
N TRP A 66 7.61 10.00 -0.03
CA TRP A 66 7.11 8.64 -0.19
C TRP A 66 5.76 8.48 0.48
N ILE A 67 4.88 7.73 -0.16
CA ILE A 67 3.61 7.28 0.39
C ILE A 67 3.69 5.78 0.60
N ALA A 68 3.58 5.33 1.85
CA ALA A 68 3.46 3.93 2.20
C ALA A 68 1.99 3.60 2.45
N GLN A 69 1.42 2.71 1.66
CA GLN A 69 0.03 2.30 1.81
C GLN A 69 -0.10 1.08 2.71
N ILE A 70 -1.14 1.03 3.52
CA ILE A 70 -1.58 -0.16 4.23
C ILE A 70 -3.10 -0.19 4.35
N ALA A 71 -3.70 -1.36 4.14
CA ALA A 71 -5.12 -1.58 4.43
C ALA A 71 -5.38 -1.62 5.95
N ASP A 72 -6.58 -1.25 6.38
CA ASP A 72 -6.92 -1.18 7.80
C ASP A 72 -6.98 -2.56 8.48
N ASP A 73 -7.14 -3.63 7.71
CA ASP A 73 -7.17 -5.03 8.15
C ASP A 73 -5.81 -5.74 8.13
N ASP A 74 -4.76 -5.07 7.65
CA ASP A 74 -3.39 -5.59 7.62
C ASP A 74 -2.52 -5.01 8.74
N VAL A 75 -1.37 -5.63 9.00
CA VAL A 75 -0.48 -5.22 10.09
C VAL A 75 0.97 -5.15 9.62
N MET A 76 1.58 -3.96 9.69
CA MET A 76 3.02 -3.77 9.50
C MET A 76 3.80 -4.38 10.69
N LEU A 77 4.86 -5.15 10.42
CA LEU A 77 5.85 -5.48 11.44
C LEU A 77 6.71 -4.23 11.73
N THR A 78 7.31 -4.16 12.89
CA THR A 78 8.00 -2.94 13.38
C THR A 78 9.09 -2.40 12.45
N HIS A 79 9.71 -3.23 11.64
CA HIS A 79 10.79 -2.87 10.72
C HIS A 79 10.34 -2.67 9.25
N HIS A 80 9.03 -2.60 8.99
CA HIS A 80 8.50 -2.54 7.61
C HIS A 80 8.96 -1.30 6.85
N LEU A 81 8.76 -0.11 7.42
CA LEU A 81 9.15 1.14 6.77
C LEU A 81 10.68 1.27 6.62
N GLU A 82 11.44 0.83 7.63
CA GLU A 82 12.89 0.80 7.55
C GLU A 82 13.38 -0.12 6.42
N THR A 83 12.76 -1.29 6.27
CA THR A 83 13.07 -2.22 5.18
C THR A 83 12.76 -1.64 3.81
N LEU A 84 11.60 -1.01 3.63
CA LEU A 84 11.25 -0.34 2.37
C LEU A 84 12.24 0.80 2.05
N ALA A 85 12.66 1.56 3.05
CA ALA A 85 13.58 2.68 2.90
C ALA A 85 15.00 2.28 2.43
N THR A 86 15.34 0.99 2.41
CA THR A 86 16.62 0.49 1.86
C THR A 86 16.71 0.58 0.34
N ARG A 87 15.60 0.81 -0.37
CA ARG A 87 15.50 0.75 -1.84
C ARG A 87 14.97 2.05 -2.47
N THR A 88 15.35 3.19 -1.93
CA THR A 88 14.95 4.52 -2.49
C THR A 88 15.55 4.81 -3.88
N ASP A 89 16.24 3.85 -4.47
CA ASP A 89 16.71 3.81 -5.86
C ASP A 89 15.60 3.41 -6.87
N ALA A 90 14.42 2.98 -6.38
CA ALA A 90 13.25 2.64 -7.19
C ALA A 90 12.11 3.67 -7.00
N ASP A 91 11.00 3.49 -7.72
CA ASP A 91 9.81 4.34 -7.62
C ASP A 91 8.68 3.66 -6.85
N ILE A 92 8.61 2.33 -6.92
CA ILE A 92 7.65 1.47 -6.22
C ILE A 92 8.41 0.35 -5.54
N ILE A 93 8.24 0.24 -4.23
CA ILE A 93 8.98 -0.70 -3.40
C ILE A 93 7.99 -1.55 -2.61
N TYR A 94 8.14 -2.86 -2.66
CA TYR A 94 7.30 -3.78 -1.90
C TYR A 94 8.13 -4.88 -1.23
N THR A 95 7.55 -5.52 -0.26
CA THR A 95 8.15 -6.60 0.53
C THR A 95 7.25 -7.84 0.50
N TYR A 96 7.74 -8.94 1.03
CA TYR A 96 6.93 -10.12 1.27
C TYR A 96 6.02 -9.96 2.47
N CYS A 97 4.92 -10.72 2.49
CA CYS A 97 4.01 -10.80 3.63
C CYS A 97 3.88 -12.23 4.17
N HIS A 98 3.41 -12.31 5.40
CA HIS A 98 2.83 -13.52 5.96
C HIS A 98 1.31 -13.47 5.74
N VAL A 99 0.76 -14.47 5.03
CA VAL A 99 -0.68 -14.57 4.80
C VAL A 99 -1.31 -15.33 5.97
N GLU A 100 -2.18 -14.66 6.72
CA GLU A 100 -2.96 -15.25 7.81
C GLU A 100 -4.34 -15.67 7.31
N GLY A 101 -4.77 -16.88 7.64
CA GLY A 101 -6.03 -17.45 7.19
C GLY A 101 -5.89 -18.30 5.92
N ARG A 102 -7.03 -18.61 5.28
CA ARG A 102 -7.06 -19.41 4.05
C ARG A 102 -7.09 -18.49 2.83
N GLY A 103 -5.98 -18.42 2.12
CA GLY A 103 -5.91 -17.73 0.85
C GLY A 103 -5.02 -18.48 -0.14
N GLY A 104 -5.42 -18.52 -1.42
CA GLY A 104 -4.59 -19.03 -2.51
C GLY A 104 -3.63 -17.96 -3.08
N TRP A 105 -3.76 -16.71 -2.62
CA TRP A 105 -2.93 -15.62 -3.09
C TRP A 105 -1.55 -15.64 -2.42
N ASN A 106 -0.50 -15.59 -3.23
CA ASN A 106 0.87 -15.51 -2.76
C ASN A 106 1.61 -14.39 -3.49
N PRO A 107 1.72 -13.20 -2.88
CA PRO A 107 2.42 -12.05 -3.47
C PRO A 107 3.94 -12.15 -3.37
N ASN A 108 4.47 -13.12 -2.63
CA ASN A 108 5.88 -13.23 -2.29
C ASN A 108 6.70 -13.66 -3.50
N ALA A 109 7.00 -12.72 -4.37
CA ALA A 109 7.80 -12.92 -5.57
C ALA A 109 8.61 -11.67 -5.93
N PRO A 110 9.80 -11.84 -6.54
CA PRO A 110 10.53 -10.71 -7.10
C PRO A 110 9.76 -10.07 -8.25
N PHE A 111 10.13 -8.84 -8.59
CA PHE A 111 9.47 -8.11 -9.66
C PHE A 111 9.70 -8.79 -11.01
N ASP A 112 8.60 -8.97 -11.76
CA ASP A 112 8.54 -9.49 -13.11
C ASP A 112 7.41 -8.77 -13.87
N ALA A 113 7.76 -7.97 -14.86
CA ALA A 113 6.83 -7.16 -15.64
C ALA A 113 5.83 -8.00 -16.43
N ASP A 114 6.27 -9.13 -16.99
CA ASP A 114 5.39 -10.02 -17.77
C ASP A 114 4.39 -10.74 -16.86
N ARG A 115 4.83 -11.11 -15.66
CA ARG A 115 3.94 -11.67 -14.64
C ARG A 115 2.89 -10.65 -14.21
N LEU A 116 3.30 -9.40 -13.95
CA LEU A 116 2.40 -8.31 -13.56
C LEU A 116 1.33 -8.05 -14.63
N ARG A 117 1.67 -8.13 -15.92
CA ARG A 117 0.71 -7.97 -17.01
C ARG A 117 -0.32 -9.11 -17.09
N ARG A 118 0.01 -10.30 -16.57
CA ARG A 118 -0.90 -11.45 -16.55
C ARG A 118 -1.77 -11.54 -15.31
N GLY A 119 -1.38 -10.89 -14.22
CA GLY A 119 -2.16 -10.91 -12.97
C GLY A 119 -1.50 -10.13 -11.85
N ASN A 120 -2.32 -9.61 -10.94
CA ASN A 120 -1.85 -8.87 -9.79
C ASN A 120 -1.16 -9.79 -8.76
N TYR A 121 0.08 -9.48 -8.44
CA TYR A 121 0.81 -10.12 -7.34
C TYR A 121 1.57 -9.12 -6.48
N ILE A 122 1.63 -7.85 -6.90
CA ILE A 122 2.25 -6.79 -6.09
C ILE A 122 1.19 -6.29 -5.11
N PRO A 123 1.48 -6.34 -3.81
CA PRO A 123 0.50 -5.94 -2.81
C PRO A 123 0.26 -4.43 -2.82
N ALA A 124 -0.95 -4.02 -2.46
CA ALA A 124 -1.26 -2.62 -2.18
C ALA A 124 -0.38 -2.07 -1.04
N THR A 125 0.02 -2.92 -0.08
CA THR A 125 0.97 -2.59 0.98
C THR A 125 2.38 -2.44 0.41
N SER A 126 2.60 -1.28 -0.21
CA SER A 126 3.82 -0.89 -0.91
C SER A 126 4.17 0.56 -0.57
N MET A 127 5.42 0.95 -0.84
CA MET A 127 5.88 2.34 -0.73
C MET A 127 6.13 2.89 -2.13
N ILE A 128 5.57 4.05 -2.42
CA ILE A 128 5.50 4.65 -3.76
C ILE A 128 6.00 6.08 -3.68
N ARG A 129 6.74 6.56 -4.68
CA ARG A 129 7.09 7.98 -4.75
C ARG A 129 5.82 8.84 -4.76
N ALA A 130 5.79 9.85 -3.90
CA ALA A 130 4.62 10.71 -3.74
C ALA A 130 4.24 11.43 -5.05
N GLU A 131 5.24 11.87 -5.82
CA GLU A 131 5.05 12.48 -7.14
C GLU A 131 4.40 11.52 -8.15
N LEU A 132 4.79 10.23 -8.15
CA LEU A 132 4.20 9.22 -9.02
C LEU A 132 2.72 8.96 -8.65
N CYS A 133 2.41 8.91 -7.34
CA CYS A 133 1.02 8.80 -6.87
C CYS A 133 0.17 9.99 -7.32
N ALA A 134 0.71 11.20 -7.19
CA ALA A 134 0.01 12.44 -7.57
C ALA A 134 -0.21 12.54 -9.09
N ASP A 135 0.77 12.10 -9.89
CA ASP A 135 0.74 12.18 -11.35
C ASP A 135 -0.21 11.15 -11.96
N LEU A 136 -0.18 9.92 -11.48
CA LEU A 136 -1.02 8.83 -12.00
C LEU A 136 -2.46 8.87 -11.45
N GLY A 137 -2.62 9.16 -10.18
CA GLY A 137 -3.88 9.02 -9.46
C GLY A 137 -4.42 7.58 -9.44
N TRP A 138 -5.35 7.30 -8.53
CA TRP A 138 -6.04 6.01 -8.40
C TRP A 138 -7.34 6.05 -9.19
N ARG A 139 -7.61 5.05 -10.02
CA ARG A 139 -8.81 5.01 -10.85
C ARG A 139 -9.93 4.25 -10.14
N HIS A 140 -11.09 4.90 -10.01
CA HIS A 140 -12.29 4.35 -9.39
C HIS A 140 -13.15 3.52 -10.35
N ASP A 141 -12.88 3.62 -11.65
CA ASP A 141 -13.50 2.84 -12.74
C ASP A 141 -12.69 1.56 -13.09
N ALA A 142 -11.54 1.35 -12.45
CA ALA A 142 -10.88 0.06 -12.47
C ALA A 142 -11.84 -1.02 -11.95
N ALA A 143 -11.75 -2.23 -12.49
CA ALA A 143 -12.56 -3.34 -12.04
C ALA A 143 -12.50 -3.45 -10.51
N HIS A 144 -13.64 -3.62 -9.85
CA HIS A 144 -13.77 -3.57 -8.39
C HIS A 144 -12.67 -4.39 -7.69
N GLY A 145 -11.91 -3.75 -6.80
CA GLY A 145 -10.83 -4.39 -6.03
C GLY A 145 -9.51 -4.58 -6.77
N PHE A 146 -9.33 -3.96 -7.94
CA PHE A 146 -8.08 -4.00 -8.71
C PHE A 146 -7.51 -2.60 -9.02
N GLU A 147 -7.84 -1.62 -8.19
CA GLU A 147 -7.31 -0.26 -8.33
C GLU A 147 -5.78 -0.21 -8.18
N ASP A 148 -5.21 -1.11 -7.39
CA ASP A 148 -3.78 -1.29 -7.22
C ASP A 148 -3.15 -1.87 -8.50
N TRP A 149 -3.74 -2.92 -9.07
CA TRP A 149 -3.23 -3.51 -10.29
C TRP A 149 -3.29 -2.55 -11.48
N ASP A 150 -4.38 -1.81 -11.64
CA ASP A 150 -4.47 -0.74 -12.66
C ASP A 150 -3.36 0.31 -12.45
N PHE A 151 -3.12 0.70 -11.20
CA PHE A 151 -2.06 1.65 -10.88
C PHE A 151 -0.68 1.08 -11.24
N TRP A 152 -0.39 -0.18 -10.87
CA TRP A 152 0.89 -0.81 -11.19
C TRP A 152 1.12 -0.93 -12.70
N LEU A 153 0.11 -1.28 -13.48
CA LEU A 153 0.23 -1.37 -14.93
C LEU A 153 0.51 0.00 -15.57
N ARG A 154 -0.19 1.05 -15.12
CA ARG A 154 0.06 2.42 -15.61
C ARG A 154 1.44 2.94 -15.20
N ALA A 155 1.90 2.62 -14.01
CA ALA A 155 3.24 2.96 -13.57
C ALA A 155 4.31 2.23 -14.41
N LEU A 156 4.10 0.94 -14.68
CA LEU A 156 4.99 0.15 -15.54
C LEU A 156 5.07 0.75 -16.95
N ASP A 157 3.94 1.14 -17.54
CA ASP A 157 3.89 1.75 -18.87
C ASP A 157 4.54 3.15 -18.94
N ARG A 158 4.65 3.83 -17.77
CA ARG A 158 5.42 5.07 -17.61
C ARG A 158 6.91 4.85 -17.40
N GLY A 159 7.36 3.60 -17.31
CA GLY A 159 8.75 3.24 -17.07
C GLY A 159 9.18 3.34 -15.61
N ALA A 160 8.24 3.34 -14.67
CA ALA A 160 8.55 3.34 -13.24
C ALA A 160 9.38 2.11 -12.85
N VAL A 161 10.36 2.31 -11.98
CA VAL A 161 11.26 1.28 -11.47
C VAL A 161 10.63 0.61 -10.25
N PHE A 162 10.45 -0.71 -10.33
CA PHE A 162 9.93 -1.52 -9.24
C PHE A 162 11.06 -2.24 -8.50
N ALA A 163 10.99 -2.27 -7.19
CA ALA A 163 11.91 -3.04 -6.35
C ALA A 163 11.17 -3.93 -5.36
N CYS A 164 11.59 -5.18 -5.28
CA CYS A 164 11.16 -6.11 -4.25
C CYS A 164 12.28 -6.29 -3.22
N VAL A 165 11.98 -6.12 -1.93
CA VAL A 165 12.84 -6.58 -0.85
C VAL A 165 12.29 -7.92 -0.36
N PRO A 166 13.00 -9.05 -0.58
CA PRO A 166 12.47 -10.39 -0.32
C PRO A 166 12.51 -10.73 1.19
N GLN A 167 11.84 -9.92 1.98
CA GLN A 167 11.73 -10.06 3.43
C GLN A 167 10.26 -9.94 3.85
N VAL A 168 9.80 -10.81 4.74
CA VAL A 168 8.46 -10.73 5.32
C VAL A 168 8.45 -9.61 6.35
N THR A 169 7.70 -8.55 6.08
CA THR A 169 7.65 -7.35 6.94
C THR A 169 6.25 -6.88 7.29
N TRP A 170 5.22 -7.59 6.85
CA TRP A 170 3.83 -7.31 7.18
C TRP A 170 3.00 -8.58 7.12
N ARG A 171 1.78 -8.53 7.70
CA ARG A 171 0.81 -9.63 7.72
C ARG A 171 -0.42 -9.24 6.92
N TYR A 172 -0.75 -10.05 5.93
CA TYR A 172 -2.00 -9.98 5.19
C TYR A 172 -3.05 -10.84 5.90
N ARG A 173 -4.16 -10.23 6.29
CA ARG A 173 -5.22 -10.93 7.01
C ARG A 173 -6.35 -11.31 6.06
N PHE A 174 -6.55 -12.62 5.88
CA PHE A 174 -7.64 -13.15 5.08
C PHE A 174 -8.83 -13.53 5.99
N HIS A 175 -9.94 -12.79 5.91
CA HIS A 175 -11.09 -12.95 6.81
C HIS A 175 -12.44 -13.07 6.09
N GLY A 176 -12.48 -13.32 4.79
CA GLY A 176 -13.71 -13.56 4.01
C GLY A 176 -14.53 -12.32 3.65
N SER A 177 -14.20 -11.15 4.20
CA SER A 177 -14.77 -9.85 3.80
C SER A 177 -13.73 -8.90 3.18
N ASN A 178 -12.58 -9.43 2.77
CA ASN A 178 -11.61 -8.70 1.98
C ASN A 178 -12.20 -8.35 0.61
N LEU A 179 -11.93 -7.17 0.07
CA LEU A 179 -12.39 -6.77 -1.27
C LEU A 179 -11.96 -7.75 -2.35
N SER A 180 -10.75 -8.33 -2.21
CA SER A 180 -10.20 -9.33 -3.12
C SER A 180 -10.94 -10.68 -3.11
N THR A 181 -11.86 -10.93 -2.18
CA THR A 181 -12.66 -12.17 -2.11
C THR A 181 -14.01 -12.06 -2.78
N ALA A 182 -14.41 -10.86 -3.18
CA ALA A 182 -15.67 -10.61 -3.89
C ALA A 182 -15.55 -10.88 -5.41
N LEU A 183 -14.42 -11.48 -5.84
CA LEU A 183 -14.08 -11.75 -7.24
C LEU A 183 -13.93 -13.29 -7.47
#